data_8378512b53a35135c44deb4e2635e8c7
#
_entry.id   8378512b53a35135c44deb4e2635e8c7
#
_cell.length_a   1.000
_cell.length_b   1.000
_cell.length_c   1.000
_cell.angle_alpha   90.00
_cell.angle_beta   90.00
_cell.angle_gamma   90.00
#
_symmetry.space_group_name_H-M   'P 1'
#
loop_
_entity.id
_entity.type
_entity.pdbx_description
1 polymer ?
#
loop_
_entity_poly.entity_id
_entity_poly.type
_entity_poly.pdbx_seq_one_letter_code
_entity_poly.pdbx_strand_id
1 'polypeptide(L)'
;MKVADIILSKGIALENGADVITELKGCRYIAQPEVDKANKALNPLLHDIYNPFLRPDKKVKVDADVNADSAQKVISTDGEATNTRTEKVARIAVALQKLIIKRAVSFCFGNPVEWNCTPENEKQRLVKKAFDKILSDAKINSVNRKVARAIFSYKEAAELWYPVQTKPHTKYGFPCSYKLRCAILTPMNGDTLYPYYDETGDMIAFSRSYSRRDSSGTVFSYFETYTDEEHWLWQNTTGGMQLAEGYPKPISIGKIPVIFGHQEEFETEDVDRLIDRLEVLLSNFADTNDYHASPKIFVKGELKGFSKKGETGAIIEGEDGSDAKYLAWQNAPESVKLEIETLLKLIYTLTQTPDISFDAVKGIGAISGVALKLLFMDAHLKVQDKKEIFDDYLPRRANVIKAYIGQFNNTLEGEADNLDISPELTPYMLIDELNELNYWLTANGNKPVISQEESVERAGVSLNPESTMEKLNEQSARDNSFEMGEPQIDE
;
A
#
# COMPACT_ATOMS: atom_id res chain seq x y z
N MET A 1 3.97 -25.89 21.59
CA MET A 1 3.65 -25.43 22.98
C MET A 1 2.15 -25.22 23.10
N LYS A 2 1.52 -25.70 24.16
CA LYS A 2 0.08 -25.54 24.36
C LYS A 2 -0.23 -24.17 24.99
N VAL A 3 -1.40 -23.61 24.70
CA VAL A 3 -1.88 -22.39 25.40
C VAL A 3 -1.88 -22.64 26.93
N ALA A 4 -2.29 -23.84 27.34
CA ALA A 4 -2.26 -24.24 28.77
C ALA A 4 -0.89 -24.07 29.39
N ASP A 5 0.20 -24.46 28.72
CA ASP A 5 1.56 -24.36 29.24
C ASP A 5 1.99 -22.93 29.45
N ILE A 6 1.64 -22.04 28.50
CA ILE A 6 1.89 -20.59 28.57
C ILE A 6 1.19 -19.99 29.78
N ILE A 7 -0.09 -20.28 29.94
CA ILE A 7 -0.96 -19.64 30.93
C ILE A 7 -0.64 -20.18 32.35
N LEU A 8 -0.46 -21.50 32.51
CA LEU A 8 -0.10 -22.12 33.80
C LEU A 8 1.27 -21.67 34.28
N SER A 9 2.24 -21.42 33.37
CA SER A 9 3.56 -20.90 33.77
C SER A 9 3.47 -19.51 34.43
N LYS A 10 2.40 -18.76 34.15
CA LYS A 10 2.10 -17.45 34.76
C LYS A 10 1.18 -17.54 36.00
N GLY A 11 0.82 -18.75 36.42
CA GLY A 11 -0.04 -18.96 37.59
C GLY A 11 -1.50 -18.62 37.39
N ILE A 12 -1.97 -18.54 36.13
CA ILE A 12 -3.34 -18.19 35.75
C ILE A 12 -4.15 -19.48 35.56
N ALA A 13 -5.37 -19.54 36.13
CA ALA A 13 -6.27 -20.66 35.95
C ALA A 13 -6.93 -20.65 34.57
N LEU A 14 -6.90 -21.75 33.84
CA LEU A 14 -7.49 -21.87 32.49
C LEU A 14 -9.01 -21.68 32.46
N GLU A 15 -9.69 -21.89 33.57
CA GLU A 15 -11.14 -21.76 33.74
C GLU A 15 -11.58 -20.27 33.65
N ASN A 16 -10.68 -19.35 33.96
CA ASN A 16 -10.95 -17.92 33.84
C ASN A 16 -10.55 -17.38 32.47
N GLY A 17 -11.42 -17.52 31.50
CA GLY A 17 -11.19 -17.07 30.12
C GLY A 17 -10.83 -15.58 29.99
N ALA A 18 -11.29 -14.73 30.92
CA ALA A 18 -10.97 -13.31 30.91
C ALA A 18 -9.50 -13.05 31.27
N ASP A 19 -8.97 -13.73 32.26
CA ASP A 19 -7.56 -13.61 32.68
C ASP A 19 -6.63 -14.22 31.65
N VAL A 20 -7.01 -15.37 31.07
CA VAL A 20 -6.29 -16.00 29.95
C VAL A 20 -6.17 -15.02 28.76
N ILE A 21 -7.25 -14.41 28.36
CA ILE A 21 -7.27 -13.45 27.25
C ILE A 21 -6.44 -12.21 27.59
N THR A 22 -6.51 -11.74 28.83
CA THR A 22 -5.73 -10.58 29.29
C THR A 22 -4.24 -10.85 29.20
N GLU A 23 -3.78 -12.02 29.64
CA GLU A 23 -2.38 -12.43 29.52
C GLU A 23 -1.94 -12.52 28.05
N LEU A 24 -2.73 -13.19 27.20
CA LEU A 24 -2.43 -13.34 25.78
C LEU A 24 -2.44 -11.99 25.00
N LYS A 25 -3.05 -10.95 25.53
CA LYS A 25 -3.00 -9.58 25.01
C LYS A 25 -1.76 -8.80 25.44
N GLY A 26 -1.07 -9.26 26.45
CA GLY A 26 -0.11 -8.47 27.23
C GLY A 26 1.15 -8.03 26.50
N CYS A 27 1.52 -8.70 25.39
CA CYS A 27 2.85 -8.46 24.82
C CYS A 27 2.91 -7.25 23.89
N ARG A 28 2.08 -7.16 22.89
CA ARG A 28 2.11 -6.04 21.92
C ARG A 28 0.80 -5.92 21.17
N TYR A 29 0.32 -4.69 21.05
CA TYR A 29 -0.81 -4.37 20.18
C TYR A 29 -0.77 -2.89 19.76
N ILE A 30 -1.42 -2.56 18.66
CA ILE A 30 -1.62 -1.18 18.23
C ILE A 30 -2.88 -0.64 18.88
N ALA A 31 -2.74 0.46 19.61
CA ALA A 31 -3.87 1.10 20.29
C ALA A 31 -4.90 1.65 19.28
N GLN A 32 -6.18 1.62 19.64
CA GLN A 32 -7.25 2.16 18.81
C GLN A 32 -7.02 3.61 18.34
N PRO A 33 -6.49 4.53 19.15
CA PRO A 33 -6.16 5.88 18.70
C PRO A 33 -5.14 5.94 17.56
N GLU A 34 -4.19 5.00 17.49
CA GLU A 34 -3.24 4.91 16.37
C GLU A 34 -3.92 4.41 15.09
N VAL A 35 -4.84 3.46 15.21
CA VAL A 35 -5.67 3.01 14.07
C VAL A 35 -6.53 4.16 13.56
N ASP A 36 -7.11 4.97 14.45
CA ASP A 36 -7.92 6.13 14.08
C ASP A 36 -7.06 7.22 13.42
N LYS A 37 -5.81 7.44 13.91
CA LYS A 37 -4.83 8.33 13.26
C LYS A 37 -4.55 7.86 11.82
N ALA A 38 -4.29 6.56 11.63
CA ALA A 38 -4.07 5.98 10.30
C ALA A 38 -5.29 6.15 9.39
N ASN A 39 -6.49 5.85 9.89
CA ASN A 39 -7.74 6.04 9.15
C ASN A 39 -7.95 7.50 8.72
N LYS A 40 -7.64 8.45 9.60
CA LYS A 40 -7.69 9.88 9.32
C LYS A 40 -6.70 10.25 8.21
N ALA A 41 -5.43 9.89 8.35
CA ALA A 41 -4.39 10.18 7.37
C ALA A 41 -4.68 9.59 5.98
N LEU A 42 -5.30 8.41 5.93
CA LEU A 42 -5.63 7.73 4.69
C LEU A 42 -6.92 8.21 4.02
N ASN A 43 -7.76 8.95 4.72
CA ASN A 43 -8.99 9.47 4.16
C ASN A 43 -8.98 11.01 4.12
N PRO A 44 -8.72 11.63 2.95
CA PRO A 44 -8.67 13.09 2.83
C PRO A 44 -9.92 13.81 3.35
N LEU A 45 -11.08 13.15 3.36
CA LEU A 45 -12.32 13.73 3.91
C LEU A 45 -12.33 13.83 5.45
N LEU A 46 -11.41 13.13 6.12
CA LEU A 46 -11.24 13.17 7.58
C LEU A 46 -10.08 14.08 8.00
N HIS A 47 -9.37 14.71 7.06
CA HIS A 47 -8.28 15.64 7.38
C HIS A 47 -8.79 16.88 8.10
N ASP A 48 -7.94 17.50 8.92
CA ASP A 48 -8.28 18.66 9.74
C ASP A 48 -8.79 19.85 8.93
N ILE A 49 -8.39 19.96 7.67
CA ILE A 49 -8.86 21.00 6.76
C ILE A 49 -10.39 20.95 6.53
N TYR A 50 -11.00 19.76 6.61
CA TYR A 50 -12.45 19.59 6.52
C TYR A 50 -13.19 19.76 7.83
N ASN A 51 -12.48 19.82 8.96
CA ASN A 51 -13.09 20.00 10.27
C ASN A 51 -13.63 21.44 10.41
N PRO A 52 -14.95 21.64 10.49
CA PRO A 52 -15.55 22.98 10.58
C PRO A 52 -15.21 23.73 11.89
N PHE A 53 -14.76 23.02 12.93
CA PHE A 53 -14.29 23.65 14.17
C PHE A 53 -12.87 24.22 13.99
N LEU A 54 -12.01 23.58 13.22
CA LEU A 54 -10.64 24.05 12.97
C LEU A 54 -10.60 25.07 11.82
N ARG A 55 -11.48 24.90 10.81
CA ARG A 55 -11.63 25.84 9.70
C ARG A 55 -13.11 26.23 9.53
N PRO A 56 -13.64 27.15 10.37
CA PRO A 56 -15.02 27.60 10.27
C PRO A 56 -15.25 28.44 9.02
N ASP A 57 -16.49 28.42 8.49
CA ASP A 57 -16.91 29.29 7.43
C ASP A 57 -16.90 30.76 7.90
N LYS A 58 -16.60 31.70 6.99
CA LYS A 58 -16.48 33.13 7.31
C LYS A 58 -17.86 33.75 7.47
N LYS A 59 -18.07 34.48 8.55
CA LYS A 59 -19.25 35.33 8.74
C LYS A 59 -18.92 36.74 8.23
N VAL A 60 -19.57 37.13 7.12
CA VAL A 60 -19.39 38.47 6.52
C VAL A 60 -20.59 39.33 6.85
N LYS A 61 -20.37 40.56 7.33
CA LYS A 61 -21.44 41.55 7.55
C LYS A 61 -21.96 41.98 6.17
N VAL A 62 -23.28 42.02 6.03
CA VAL A 62 -23.95 42.46 4.80
C VAL A 62 -24.66 43.79 5.14
N ASP A 63 -24.39 44.82 4.31
CA ASP A 63 -25.06 46.09 4.46
C ASP A 63 -26.58 45.95 4.22
N ALA A 64 -27.37 46.75 4.90
CA ALA A 64 -28.84 46.61 5.00
C ALA A 64 -29.58 46.78 3.66
N ASP A 65 -28.92 47.25 2.62
CA ASP A 65 -29.53 47.57 1.33
C ASP A 65 -29.52 46.46 0.30
N VAL A 66 -28.93 45.30 0.63
CA VAL A 66 -28.90 44.14 -0.28
C VAL A 66 -29.98 43.13 0.10
N ASN A 67 -30.90 42.83 -0.82
CA ASN A 67 -32.01 41.91 -0.66
C ASN A 67 -31.64 40.64 0.11
N ALA A 68 -32.23 40.51 1.32
CA ALA A 68 -31.80 39.68 2.41
C ALA A 68 -32.40 38.26 2.40
N ASP A 69 -32.60 37.63 1.23
CA ASP A 69 -33.17 36.26 1.14
C ASP A 69 -32.26 35.15 1.73
N SER A 70 -31.03 35.46 2.12
CA SER A 70 -30.07 34.51 2.66
C SER A 70 -29.30 35.00 3.93
N ALA A 71 -29.68 36.14 4.51
CA ALA A 71 -28.97 36.66 5.67
C ALA A 71 -29.62 36.18 6.98
N GLN A 72 -28.82 35.49 7.83
CA GLN A 72 -29.25 35.21 9.21
C GLN A 72 -29.04 36.44 10.09
N LYS A 73 -30.11 36.87 10.79
CA LYS A 73 -30.04 37.92 11.79
C LYS A 73 -29.33 37.39 13.05
N VAL A 74 -28.13 37.90 13.34
CA VAL A 74 -27.42 37.62 14.59
C VAL A 74 -27.52 38.89 15.46
N ILE A 75 -28.09 38.75 16.63
CA ILE A 75 -28.14 39.84 17.64
C ILE A 75 -26.77 39.85 18.32
N SER A 76 -26.02 40.95 18.15
CA SER A 76 -24.79 41.16 18.89
C SER A 76 -25.10 41.49 20.37
N THR A 77 -24.11 41.26 21.25
CA THR A 77 -24.21 41.61 22.72
C THR A 77 -24.57 43.07 22.97
N ASP A 78 -24.38 43.94 21.99
CA ASP A 78 -24.69 45.40 22.10
C ASP A 78 -26.06 45.76 21.52
N GLY A 79 -26.91 44.78 21.20
CA GLY A 79 -28.29 45.01 20.78
C GLY A 79 -28.51 45.46 19.35
N GLU A 80 -27.47 45.64 18.52
CA GLU A 80 -27.59 45.96 17.12
C GLU A 80 -27.79 44.69 16.26
N ALA A 81 -28.86 44.68 15.48
CA ALA A 81 -29.12 43.58 14.52
C ALA A 81 -28.22 43.73 13.31
N THR A 82 -27.14 42.95 13.26
CA THR A 82 -26.27 42.87 12.07
C THR A 82 -26.69 41.72 11.17
N ASN A 83 -27.00 42.02 9.90
CA ASN A 83 -27.21 40.98 8.91
C ASN A 83 -25.85 40.34 8.58
N THR A 84 -25.71 39.04 8.82
CA THR A 84 -24.50 38.32 8.49
C THR A 84 -24.80 37.23 7.43
N ARG A 85 -23.97 37.16 6.43
CA ARG A 85 -23.97 36.07 5.45
C ARG A 85 -22.80 35.10 5.76
N THR A 86 -23.07 33.81 5.72
CA THR A 86 -22.03 32.81 5.84
C THR A 86 -21.42 32.52 4.47
N GLU A 87 -20.14 32.82 4.29
CA GLU A 87 -19.37 32.46 3.11
C GLU A 87 -18.58 31.21 3.37
N LYS A 88 -18.74 30.22 2.49
CA LYS A 88 -17.98 28.97 2.55
C LYS A 88 -16.52 29.23 2.24
N VAL A 89 -15.62 28.68 3.06
CA VAL A 89 -14.18 28.71 2.80
C VAL A 89 -13.76 27.54 1.95
N ALA A 90 -12.74 27.72 1.12
CA ALA A 90 -12.12 26.62 0.38
C ALA A 90 -11.49 25.61 1.34
N ARG A 91 -11.72 24.33 1.11
CA ARG A 91 -11.14 23.21 1.87
C ARG A 91 -10.53 22.22 0.88
N ILE A 92 -9.22 22.25 0.76
CA ILE A 92 -8.46 21.43 -0.19
C ILE A 92 -7.63 20.43 0.60
N ALA A 93 -8.05 19.16 0.56
CA ALA A 93 -7.27 18.07 1.10
C ALA A 93 -6.52 17.36 -0.03
N VAL A 94 -5.31 16.92 0.25
CA VAL A 94 -4.45 16.19 -0.68
C VAL A 94 -4.20 14.77 -0.20
N ALA A 95 -4.26 13.80 -1.11
CA ALA A 95 -4.10 12.37 -0.77
C ALA A 95 -2.61 11.94 -0.81
N LEU A 96 -1.69 12.76 -0.29
CA LEU A 96 -0.25 12.50 -0.35
C LEU A 96 0.14 11.25 0.46
N GLN A 97 -0.45 11.05 1.65
CA GLN A 97 -0.21 9.85 2.45
C GLN A 97 -0.55 8.58 1.67
N LYS A 98 -1.69 8.56 0.98
CA LYS A 98 -2.04 7.44 0.09
C LYS A 98 -1.05 7.24 -1.05
N LEU A 99 -0.55 8.33 -1.62
CA LEU A 99 0.41 8.29 -2.71
C LEU A 99 1.73 7.69 -2.25
N ILE A 100 2.25 8.14 -1.10
CA ILE A 100 3.50 7.66 -0.50
C ILE A 100 3.42 6.15 -0.26
N ILE A 101 2.35 5.69 0.42
CA ILE A 101 2.14 4.26 0.69
C ILE A 101 2.00 3.45 -0.60
N LYS A 102 1.24 3.94 -1.59
CA LYS A 102 1.10 3.25 -2.88
C LYS A 102 2.45 3.11 -3.60
N ARG A 103 3.27 4.16 -3.59
CA ARG A 103 4.61 4.13 -4.19
C ARG A 103 5.53 3.16 -3.44
N ALA A 104 5.56 3.21 -2.10
CA ALA A 104 6.33 2.28 -1.28
C ALA A 104 5.96 0.81 -1.58
N VAL A 105 4.68 0.47 -1.63
CA VAL A 105 4.20 -0.87 -1.99
C VAL A 105 4.61 -1.25 -3.42
N SER A 106 4.55 -0.31 -4.37
CA SER A 106 4.93 -0.57 -5.76
C SER A 106 6.43 -0.78 -5.92
N PHE A 107 7.25 -0.05 -5.19
CA PHE A 107 8.70 -0.23 -5.21
C PHE A 107 9.12 -1.54 -4.56
N CYS A 108 8.47 -1.97 -3.47
CA CYS A 108 8.77 -3.24 -2.80
C CYS A 108 8.25 -4.45 -3.60
N PHE A 109 7.02 -4.41 -4.11
CA PHE A 109 6.32 -5.57 -4.69
C PHE A 109 5.80 -5.32 -6.11
N GLY A 110 6.45 -4.44 -6.86
CA GLY A 110 6.20 -4.26 -8.30
C GLY A 110 6.72 -5.46 -9.08
N ASN A 111 7.88 -5.96 -8.71
CA ASN A 111 8.39 -7.25 -9.18
C ASN A 111 7.83 -8.39 -8.33
N PRO A 112 7.57 -9.57 -8.90
CA PRO A 112 7.29 -10.77 -8.13
C PRO A 112 8.46 -11.12 -7.21
N VAL A 113 8.18 -11.70 -6.03
CA VAL A 113 9.21 -12.28 -5.18
C VAL A 113 9.72 -13.56 -5.85
N GLU A 114 11.01 -13.67 -6.00
CA GLU A 114 11.68 -14.87 -6.52
C GLU A 114 11.90 -15.86 -5.37
N TRP A 115 11.63 -17.14 -5.63
CA TRP A 115 11.75 -18.21 -4.63
C TRP A 115 12.86 -19.16 -5.08
N ASN A 116 14.10 -18.79 -4.72
CA ASN A 116 15.29 -19.54 -5.08
C ASN A 116 15.33 -20.88 -4.34
N CYS A 117 15.57 -21.96 -5.08
CA CYS A 117 15.58 -23.29 -4.53
C CYS A 117 16.37 -24.22 -5.46
N THR A 118 17.20 -25.08 -4.89
CA THR A 118 17.98 -26.10 -5.61
C THR A 118 17.59 -27.49 -5.11
N PRO A 119 16.55 -28.14 -5.70
CA PRO A 119 16.13 -29.47 -5.31
C PRO A 119 17.19 -30.52 -5.67
N GLU A 120 17.58 -31.35 -4.70
CA GLU A 120 18.61 -32.39 -4.84
C GLU A 120 18.04 -33.72 -5.37
N ASN A 121 16.74 -33.96 -5.15
CA ASN A 121 16.08 -35.22 -5.52
C ASN A 121 14.65 -35.01 -6.03
N GLU A 122 14.04 -36.06 -6.58
CA GLU A 122 12.70 -36.02 -7.16
C GLU A 122 11.61 -35.64 -6.16
N LYS A 123 11.76 -36.02 -4.88
CA LYS A 123 10.78 -35.65 -3.86
C LYS A 123 10.85 -34.15 -3.56
N GLN A 124 12.04 -33.57 -3.46
CA GLN A 124 12.22 -32.13 -3.31
C GLN A 124 11.70 -31.35 -4.52
N ARG A 125 11.89 -31.86 -5.74
CA ARG A 125 11.25 -31.26 -6.95
C ARG A 125 9.74 -31.29 -6.85
N LEU A 126 9.17 -32.35 -6.30
CA LEU A 126 7.73 -32.44 -6.09
C LEU A 126 7.24 -31.46 -5.04
N VAL A 127 8.00 -31.28 -3.93
CA VAL A 127 7.73 -30.25 -2.92
C VAL A 127 7.76 -28.86 -3.54
N LYS A 128 8.78 -28.52 -4.32
CA LYS A 128 8.90 -27.21 -5.02
C LYS A 128 7.73 -26.99 -5.97
N LYS A 129 7.35 -27.98 -6.75
CA LYS A 129 6.18 -27.91 -7.64
C LYS A 129 4.88 -27.65 -6.89
N ALA A 130 4.68 -28.33 -5.73
CA ALA A 130 3.51 -28.10 -4.86
C ALA A 130 3.53 -26.71 -4.25
N PHE A 131 4.70 -26.24 -3.79
CA PHE A 131 4.90 -24.90 -3.24
C PHE A 131 4.55 -23.81 -4.26
N ASP A 132 5.08 -23.87 -5.48
CA ASP A 132 4.80 -22.91 -6.54
C ASP A 132 3.32 -22.90 -6.92
N LYS A 133 2.70 -24.09 -6.95
CA LYS A 133 1.27 -24.20 -7.22
C LYS A 133 0.40 -23.59 -6.12
N ILE A 134 0.77 -23.75 -4.85
CA ILE A 134 0.09 -23.12 -3.70
C ILE A 134 0.20 -21.59 -3.79
N LEU A 135 1.39 -21.05 -4.06
CA LEU A 135 1.60 -19.62 -4.23
C LEU A 135 0.77 -19.04 -5.38
N SER A 136 0.73 -19.76 -6.53
CA SER A 136 -0.08 -19.38 -7.69
C SER A 136 -1.57 -19.39 -7.36
N ASP A 137 -2.08 -20.44 -6.71
CA ASP A 137 -3.49 -20.56 -6.35
C ASP A 137 -3.90 -19.50 -5.30
N ALA A 138 -2.99 -19.11 -4.41
CA ALA A 138 -3.19 -18.03 -3.45
C ALA A 138 -3.08 -16.62 -4.07
N LYS A 139 -2.61 -16.51 -5.33
CA LYS A 139 -2.30 -15.23 -6.00
C LYS A 139 -1.31 -14.40 -5.17
N ILE A 140 -0.21 -15.01 -4.80
CA ILE A 140 0.73 -14.49 -3.80
C ILE A 140 1.19 -13.05 -4.06
N ASN A 141 1.40 -12.64 -5.31
CA ASN A 141 1.78 -11.26 -5.64
C ASN A 141 0.71 -10.23 -5.22
N SER A 142 -0.58 -10.62 -5.25
CA SER A 142 -1.66 -9.78 -4.72
C SER A 142 -1.65 -9.77 -3.20
N VAL A 143 -1.39 -10.91 -2.56
CA VAL A 143 -1.26 -11.03 -1.09
C VAL A 143 -0.12 -10.15 -0.62
N ASN A 144 1.08 -10.24 -1.22
CA ASN A 144 2.24 -9.42 -0.88
C ASN A 144 1.92 -7.93 -0.87
N ARG A 145 1.30 -7.43 -1.95
CA ARG A 145 0.91 -6.01 -2.04
C ARG A 145 -0.14 -5.60 -1.00
N LYS A 146 -1.05 -6.50 -0.63
CA LYS A 146 -2.05 -6.22 0.41
C LYS A 146 -1.43 -6.18 1.80
N VAL A 147 -0.54 -7.14 2.11
CA VAL A 147 0.17 -7.19 3.38
C VAL A 147 1.07 -5.97 3.54
N ALA A 148 1.90 -5.66 2.55
CA ALA A 148 2.75 -4.47 2.58
C ALA A 148 1.93 -3.19 2.76
N ARG A 149 0.80 -3.06 2.05
CA ARG A 149 -0.09 -1.92 2.22
C ARG A 149 -0.65 -1.84 3.63
N ALA A 150 -1.02 -2.96 4.25
CA ALA A 150 -1.54 -2.99 5.60
C ALA A 150 -0.45 -2.60 6.62
N ILE A 151 0.76 -3.15 6.50
CA ILE A 151 1.89 -2.80 7.37
C ILE A 151 2.23 -1.31 7.23
N PHE A 152 2.39 -0.79 6.02
CA PHE A 152 2.75 0.62 5.80
C PHE A 152 1.64 1.60 6.21
N SER A 153 0.37 1.14 6.20
CA SER A 153 -0.78 1.96 6.58
C SER A 153 -1.09 1.91 8.07
N TYR A 154 -0.92 0.76 8.72
CA TYR A 154 -1.40 0.48 10.08
C TYR A 154 -0.31 -0.07 11.00
N LYS A 155 0.94 -0.06 10.59
CA LYS A 155 2.13 -0.56 11.31
C LYS A 155 2.21 -2.08 11.40
N GLU A 156 1.10 -2.81 11.22
CA GLU A 156 1.07 -4.27 11.38
C GLU A 156 0.11 -4.97 10.42
N ALA A 157 0.43 -6.19 10.09
CA ALA A 157 -0.46 -7.14 9.43
C ALA A 157 -0.03 -8.58 9.72
N ALA A 158 -0.95 -9.52 9.58
CA ALA A 158 -0.62 -10.93 9.64
C ALA A 158 -1.29 -11.71 8.51
N GLU A 159 -0.70 -12.84 8.15
CA GLU A 159 -1.26 -13.84 7.26
C GLU A 159 -1.61 -15.09 8.05
N LEU A 160 -2.82 -15.57 7.92
CA LEU A 160 -3.22 -16.87 8.44
C LEU A 160 -3.35 -17.85 7.26
N TRP A 161 -2.56 -18.93 7.30
CA TRP A 161 -2.65 -20.03 6.35
C TRP A 161 -3.43 -21.19 6.94
N TYR A 162 -4.40 -21.71 6.19
CA TYR A 162 -5.27 -22.79 6.67
C TYR A 162 -5.72 -23.72 5.53
N PRO A 163 -5.84 -25.03 5.81
CA PRO A 163 -6.32 -26.00 4.85
C PRO A 163 -7.85 -25.94 4.72
N VAL A 164 -8.35 -26.03 3.50
CA VAL A 164 -9.77 -26.15 3.21
C VAL A 164 -10.02 -27.47 2.48
N GLN A 165 -10.91 -28.30 3.01
CA GLN A 165 -11.27 -29.56 2.39
C GLN A 165 -11.95 -29.32 1.03
N THR A 166 -11.53 -30.09 0.03
CA THR A 166 -12.04 -29.99 -1.35
C THR A 166 -12.24 -31.39 -1.94
N LYS A 167 -12.79 -31.47 -3.15
CA LYS A 167 -12.80 -32.74 -3.88
C LYS A 167 -11.34 -33.18 -4.15
N PRO A 168 -11.04 -34.50 -4.13
CA PRO A 168 -9.72 -35.02 -4.41
C PRO A 168 -9.16 -34.47 -5.72
N HIS A 169 -7.89 -34.09 -5.72
CA HIS A 169 -7.19 -33.54 -6.87
C HIS A 169 -5.70 -33.91 -6.84
N THR A 170 -5.02 -33.76 -7.98
CA THR A 170 -3.59 -34.01 -8.14
C THR A 170 -2.80 -32.74 -8.50
N LYS A 171 -3.36 -31.55 -8.23
CA LYS A 171 -2.78 -30.26 -8.63
C LYS A 171 -1.41 -29.96 -8.01
N TYR A 172 -1.13 -30.55 -6.85
CA TYR A 172 0.17 -30.41 -6.16
C TYR A 172 1.20 -31.45 -6.60
N GLY A 173 0.86 -32.24 -7.64
CA GLY A 173 1.71 -33.34 -8.11
C GLY A 173 1.50 -34.67 -7.39
N PHE A 174 0.65 -34.69 -6.35
CA PHE A 174 0.24 -35.86 -5.59
C PHE A 174 -1.26 -35.81 -5.27
N PRO A 175 -1.91 -36.95 -4.96
CA PRO A 175 -3.31 -36.97 -4.55
C PRO A 175 -3.51 -36.19 -3.24
N CYS A 176 -4.41 -35.21 -3.25
CA CYS A 176 -4.72 -34.37 -2.12
C CYS A 176 -6.21 -34.00 -2.10
N SER A 177 -6.81 -33.93 -0.91
CA SER A 177 -8.20 -33.53 -0.69
C SER A 177 -8.31 -32.14 -0.02
N TYR A 178 -7.21 -31.39 0.04
CA TYR A 178 -7.16 -30.07 0.66
C TYR A 178 -6.59 -29.04 -0.30
N LYS A 179 -7.03 -27.80 -0.13
CA LYS A 179 -6.39 -26.61 -0.69
C LYS A 179 -5.93 -25.72 0.43
N LEU A 180 -4.71 -25.21 0.31
CA LEU A 180 -4.19 -24.21 1.25
C LEU A 180 -4.73 -22.83 0.87
N ARG A 181 -5.25 -22.09 1.84
CA ARG A 181 -5.80 -20.74 1.70
C ARG A 181 -5.06 -19.79 2.62
N CYS A 182 -5.01 -18.52 2.21
CA CYS A 182 -4.44 -17.43 2.99
C CYS A 182 -5.51 -16.38 3.27
N ALA A 183 -5.62 -15.95 4.54
CA ALA A 183 -6.40 -14.80 4.96
C ALA A 183 -5.48 -13.74 5.52
N ILE A 184 -5.74 -12.47 5.18
CA ILE A 184 -4.98 -11.33 5.69
C ILE A 184 -5.73 -10.72 6.86
N LEU A 185 -5.05 -10.60 7.99
CA LEU A 185 -5.53 -10.05 9.24
C LEU A 185 -4.88 -8.67 9.41
N THR A 186 -5.70 -7.64 9.61
CA THR A 186 -5.21 -6.27 9.66
C THR A 186 -6.18 -5.35 10.39
N PRO A 187 -5.69 -4.31 11.09
CA PRO A 187 -6.55 -3.30 11.70
C PRO A 187 -7.52 -2.63 10.72
N MET A 188 -7.19 -2.57 9.42
CA MET A 188 -8.09 -2.09 8.38
C MET A 188 -9.39 -2.89 8.31
N ASN A 189 -9.36 -4.19 8.61
CA ASN A 189 -10.53 -5.07 8.62
C ASN A 189 -11.23 -5.11 9.99
N GLY A 190 -10.74 -4.37 10.98
CA GLY A 190 -11.23 -4.38 12.35
C GLY A 190 -10.63 -5.49 13.22
N ASP A 191 -9.54 -6.11 12.76
CA ASP A 191 -8.78 -7.05 13.58
C ASP A 191 -7.84 -6.26 14.51
N THR A 192 -7.69 -6.71 15.76
CA THR A 192 -6.60 -6.30 16.65
C THR A 192 -5.69 -7.49 16.86
N LEU A 193 -4.40 -7.30 16.61
CA LEU A 193 -3.40 -8.35 16.55
C LEU A 193 -2.56 -8.38 17.83
N TYR A 194 -2.29 -9.58 18.35
CA TYR A 194 -1.55 -9.79 19.59
C TYR A 194 -0.53 -10.93 19.40
N PRO A 195 0.67 -10.63 18.86
CA PRO A 195 1.76 -11.59 18.87
C PRO A 195 2.27 -11.76 20.31
N TYR A 196 2.51 -12.99 20.72
CA TYR A 196 3.02 -13.33 22.04
C TYR A 196 4.41 -13.97 21.91
N TYR A 197 5.41 -13.31 22.48
CA TYR A 197 6.81 -13.71 22.39
C TYR A 197 7.31 -14.29 23.70
N ASP A 198 8.25 -15.20 23.63
CA ASP A 198 9.00 -15.67 24.77
C ASP A 198 10.15 -14.72 25.15
N GLU A 199 10.94 -15.11 26.16
CA GLU A 199 12.08 -14.32 26.64
C GLU A 199 13.23 -14.23 25.61
N THR A 200 13.25 -15.12 24.62
CA THR A 200 14.26 -15.14 23.54
C THR A 200 13.85 -14.32 22.34
N GLY A 201 12.61 -13.85 22.30
CA GLY A 201 12.05 -13.08 21.20
C GLY A 201 11.37 -13.93 20.12
N ASP A 202 11.20 -15.24 20.36
CA ASP A 202 10.47 -16.11 19.46
C ASP A 202 8.96 -16.00 19.69
N MET A 203 8.17 -15.91 18.61
CA MET A 203 6.72 -15.89 18.71
C MET A 203 6.20 -17.29 19.03
N ILE A 204 5.69 -17.48 20.26
CA ILE A 204 5.17 -18.77 20.75
C ILE A 204 3.66 -18.90 20.67
N ALA A 205 2.94 -17.78 20.54
CA ALA A 205 1.52 -17.74 20.24
C ALA A 205 1.16 -16.47 19.44
N PHE A 206 0.09 -16.55 18.71
CA PHE A 206 -0.49 -15.39 18.03
C PHE A 206 -1.98 -15.34 18.30
N SER A 207 -2.47 -14.19 18.75
CA SER A 207 -3.89 -13.98 19.00
C SER A 207 -4.44 -12.81 18.18
N ARG A 208 -5.75 -12.84 17.93
CA ARG A 208 -6.49 -11.69 17.40
C ARG A 208 -7.84 -11.54 18.05
N SER A 209 -8.32 -10.30 18.16
CA SER A 209 -9.72 -10.01 18.43
C SER A 209 -10.37 -9.42 17.19
N TYR A 210 -11.62 -9.81 16.96
CA TYR A 210 -12.43 -9.31 15.85
C TYR A 210 -13.92 -9.45 16.17
N SER A 211 -14.75 -8.73 15.41
CA SER A 211 -16.20 -8.80 15.55
C SER A 211 -16.84 -9.26 14.24
N ARG A 212 -17.87 -10.06 14.34
CA ARG A 212 -18.71 -10.47 13.19
C ARG A 212 -20.16 -10.16 13.47
N ARG A 213 -20.85 -9.71 12.43
CA ARG A 213 -22.31 -9.52 12.47
C ARG A 213 -22.97 -10.73 11.84
N ASP A 214 -23.96 -11.28 12.50
CA ASP A 214 -24.80 -12.36 11.95
C ASP A 214 -25.87 -11.84 10.98
N SER A 215 -26.67 -12.75 10.43
CA SER A 215 -27.78 -12.42 9.53
C SER A 215 -28.90 -11.62 10.20
N SER A 216 -29.00 -11.66 11.53
CA SER A 216 -29.96 -10.88 12.32
C SER A 216 -29.48 -9.47 12.64
N GLY A 217 -28.21 -9.15 12.35
CA GLY A 217 -27.59 -7.88 12.67
C GLY A 217 -26.90 -7.84 14.03
N THR A 218 -26.93 -8.94 14.80
CA THR A 218 -26.27 -9.05 16.10
C THR A 218 -24.76 -9.14 15.91
N VAL A 219 -24.01 -8.35 16.70
CA VAL A 219 -22.54 -8.33 16.66
C VAL A 219 -21.99 -9.26 17.73
N PHE A 220 -21.19 -10.22 17.32
CA PHE A 220 -20.44 -11.12 18.20
C PHE A 220 -18.96 -10.76 18.16
N SER A 221 -18.34 -10.65 19.33
CA SER A 221 -16.92 -10.45 19.47
C SER A 221 -16.23 -11.79 19.74
N TYR A 222 -15.13 -11.99 19.03
CA TYR A 222 -14.32 -13.19 19.11
C TYR A 222 -12.89 -12.84 19.50
N PHE A 223 -12.27 -13.75 20.21
CA PHE A 223 -10.84 -13.77 20.45
C PHE A 223 -10.32 -15.14 20.08
N GLU A 224 -9.32 -15.24 19.22
CA GLU A 224 -8.74 -16.52 18.83
C GLU A 224 -7.24 -16.49 18.96
N THR A 225 -6.68 -17.66 19.34
CA THR A 225 -5.24 -17.83 19.57
C THR A 225 -4.75 -19.07 18.83
N TYR A 226 -3.61 -18.93 18.19
CA TYR A 226 -2.89 -19.98 17.50
C TYR A 226 -1.53 -20.20 18.16
N THR A 227 -1.22 -21.46 18.46
CA THR A 227 0.12 -21.91 18.80
C THR A 227 0.60 -22.89 17.72
N ASP A 228 1.72 -23.53 17.92
CA ASP A 228 2.22 -24.60 17.05
C ASP A 228 1.42 -25.91 17.19
N GLU A 229 0.68 -26.08 18.29
CA GLU A 229 -0.08 -27.31 18.59
C GLU A 229 -1.60 -27.10 18.59
N GLU A 230 -2.10 -25.92 18.97
CA GLU A 230 -3.52 -25.70 19.27
C GLU A 230 -4.05 -24.39 18.69
N HIS A 231 -5.34 -24.44 18.29
CA HIS A 231 -6.15 -23.28 17.93
C HIS A 231 -7.30 -23.14 18.92
N TRP A 232 -7.35 -22.04 19.64
CA TRP A 232 -8.37 -21.67 20.60
C TRP A 232 -9.26 -20.57 20.06
N LEU A 233 -10.57 -20.66 20.32
CA LEU A 233 -11.54 -19.64 19.95
C LEU A 233 -12.46 -19.33 21.13
N TRP A 234 -12.45 -18.08 21.57
CA TRP A 234 -13.38 -17.56 22.56
C TRP A 234 -14.43 -16.69 21.87
N GLN A 235 -15.66 -16.76 22.37
CA GLN A 235 -16.77 -15.95 21.92
C GLN A 235 -17.37 -15.20 23.11
N ASN A 236 -17.70 -13.93 22.90
CA ASN A 236 -18.43 -13.15 23.89
C ASN A 236 -19.91 -13.60 23.95
N THR A 237 -20.34 -14.02 25.13
CA THR A 237 -21.69 -14.45 25.44
C THR A 237 -22.26 -13.58 26.55
N THR A 238 -23.50 -13.83 26.99
CA THR A 238 -24.13 -13.16 28.14
C THR A 238 -23.35 -13.34 29.45
N GLY A 239 -22.53 -14.40 29.53
CA GLY A 239 -21.66 -14.68 30.70
C GLY A 239 -20.20 -14.22 30.51
N GLY A 240 -19.89 -13.37 29.52
CA GLY A 240 -18.54 -12.93 29.19
C GLY A 240 -17.86 -13.77 28.11
N MET A 241 -16.55 -13.70 28.02
CA MET A 241 -15.77 -14.46 27.03
C MET A 241 -15.67 -15.92 27.44
N GLN A 242 -16.25 -16.81 26.65
CA GLN A 242 -16.27 -18.26 26.88
C GLN A 242 -15.64 -18.99 25.70
N LEU A 243 -14.99 -20.12 25.98
CA LEU A 243 -14.42 -20.99 24.96
C LEU A 243 -15.56 -21.53 24.07
N ALA A 244 -15.41 -21.39 22.76
CA ALA A 244 -16.40 -21.86 21.81
C ALA A 244 -16.47 -23.40 21.78
N GLU A 245 -17.65 -23.96 21.50
CA GLU A 245 -17.85 -25.39 21.43
C GLU A 245 -16.93 -26.05 20.39
N GLY A 246 -16.30 -27.17 20.76
CA GLY A 246 -15.38 -27.91 19.90
C GLY A 246 -13.97 -27.31 19.83
N TYR A 247 -13.61 -26.38 20.71
CA TYR A 247 -12.26 -25.86 20.87
C TYR A 247 -11.67 -26.28 22.23
N PRO A 248 -10.34 -26.42 22.34
CA PRO A 248 -9.32 -26.18 21.31
C PRO A 248 -9.31 -27.24 20.21
N LYS A 249 -8.89 -26.80 18.98
CA LYS A 249 -8.64 -27.70 17.86
C LYS A 249 -7.14 -27.93 17.69
N PRO A 250 -6.70 -29.18 17.39
CA PRO A 250 -5.30 -29.45 17.17
C PRO A 250 -4.79 -28.80 15.87
N ILE A 251 -3.58 -28.28 15.90
CA ILE A 251 -2.79 -27.86 14.75
C ILE A 251 -1.75 -28.94 14.50
N SER A 252 -1.75 -29.52 13.31
CA SER A 252 -0.96 -30.72 12.99
C SER A 252 0.32 -30.42 12.21
N ILE A 253 0.63 -29.14 11.93
CA ILE A 253 1.84 -28.77 11.18
C ILE A 253 3.05 -28.50 12.09
N GLY A 254 2.89 -28.53 13.42
CA GLY A 254 3.96 -28.23 14.37
C GLY A 254 4.54 -26.82 14.26
N LYS A 255 3.79 -25.88 13.65
CA LYS A 255 4.18 -24.48 13.47
C LYS A 255 2.96 -23.59 13.63
N ILE A 256 3.15 -22.37 14.11
CA ILE A 256 2.10 -21.36 14.15
C ILE A 256 1.71 -21.03 12.71
N PRO A 257 0.44 -21.21 12.30
CA PRO A 257 0.00 -20.98 10.91
C PRO A 257 -0.16 -19.51 10.56
N VAL A 258 0.34 -18.62 11.41
CA VAL A 258 0.25 -17.16 11.27
C VAL A 258 1.64 -16.57 11.09
N ILE A 259 1.80 -15.77 10.07
CA ILE A 259 3.00 -14.96 9.84
C ILE A 259 2.64 -13.51 10.18
N PHE A 260 3.35 -12.92 11.13
CA PHE A 260 3.15 -11.55 11.59
C PHE A 260 4.29 -10.66 11.12
N GLY A 261 3.96 -9.48 10.63
CA GLY A 261 4.91 -8.44 10.26
C GLY A 261 4.48 -7.10 10.81
N HIS A 262 5.45 -6.30 11.24
CA HIS A 262 5.19 -4.98 11.80
C HIS A 262 6.34 -4.01 11.50
N GLN A 263 6.05 -2.71 11.66
CA GLN A 263 7.03 -1.63 11.67
C GLN A 263 6.77 -0.70 12.86
N GLU A 264 7.80 0.00 13.32
CA GLU A 264 7.71 0.84 14.52
C GLU A 264 6.89 2.11 14.28
N GLU A 265 7.03 2.75 13.12
CA GLU A 265 6.47 4.04 12.79
C GLU A 265 5.52 3.96 11.59
N PHE A 266 4.58 4.89 11.48
CA PHE A 266 3.79 5.04 10.27
C PHE A 266 4.65 5.55 9.11
N GLU A 267 4.35 5.09 7.91
CA GLU A 267 5.09 5.46 6.69
C GLU A 267 5.10 6.97 6.41
N THR A 268 4.18 7.71 6.99
CA THR A 268 3.99 9.16 6.76
C THR A 268 4.16 9.99 8.02
N GLU A 269 4.60 9.39 9.13
CA GLU A 269 4.62 10.04 10.45
C GLU A 269 5.42 11.34 10.46
N ASP A 270 6.60 11.34 9.83
CA ASP A 270 7.50 12.49 9.75
C ASP A 270 6.95 13.65 8.93
N VAL A 271 6.02 13.38 8.03
CA VAL A 271 5.53 14.37 7.05
C VAL A 271 4.07 14.76 7.23
N ASP A 272 3.34 14.12 8.14
CA ASP A 272 1.91 14.42 8.36
C ASP A 272 1.68 15.91 8.61
N ARG A 273 2.50 16.55 9.46
CA ARG A 273 2.41 17.98 9.74
C ARG A 273 2.75 18.88 8.55
N LEU A 274 3.66 18.45 7.69
CA LEU A 274 3.98 19.17 6.46
C LEU A 274 2.80 19.11 5.47
N ILE A 275 2.14 17.97 5.42
CA ILE A 275 0.93 17.79 4.60
C ILE A 275 -0.22 18.65 5.12
N ASP A 276 -0.46 18.68 6.45
CA ASP A 276 -1.46 19.56 7.06
C ASP A 276 -1.18 21.04 6.71
N ARG A 277 0.08 21.48 6.80
CA ARG A 277 0.47 22.84 6.42
C ARG A 277 0.20 23.12 4.95
N LEU A 278 0.54 22.18 4.06
CA LEU A 278 0.29 22.29 2.63
C LEU A 278 -1.19 22.45 2.31
N GLU A 279 -2.06 21.69 2.96
CA GLU A 279 -3.52 21.76 2.81
C GLU A 279 -4.09 23.13 3.23
N VAL A 280 -3.63 23.64 4.37
CA VAL A 280 -3.99 24.98 4.86
C VAL A 280 -3.54 26.05 3.87
N LEU A 281 -2.30 25.93 3.36
CA LEU A 281 -1.74 26.87 2.39
C LEU A 281 -2.51 26.88 1.07
N LEU A 282 -2.79 25.71 0.51
CA LEU A 282 -3.58 25.57 -0.71
C LEU A 282 -5.00 26.12 -0.57
N SER A 283 -5.62 25.85 0.58
CA SER A 283 -6.97 26.34 0.87
C SER A 283 -7.03 27.87 1.05
N ASN A 284 -6.03 28.45 1.73
CA ASN A 284 -5.91 29.90 1.87
C ASN A 284 -5.61 30.58 0.54
N PHE A 285 -4.78 29.95 -0.28
CA PHE A 285 -4.47 30.45 -1.61
C PHE A 285 -5.71 30.43 -2.52
N ALA A 286 -6.53 29.37 -2.45
CA ALA A 286 -7.80 29.30 -3.16
C ALA A 286 -8.77 30.41 -2.70
N ASP A 287 -8.97 30.60 -1.39
CA ASP A 287 -9.80 31.68 -0.84
C ASP A 287 -9.32 33.07 -1.31
N THR A 288 -8.00 33.26 -1.39
CA THR A 288 -7.40 34.52 -1.83
C THR A 288 -7.62 34.74 -3.31
N ASN A 289 -7.45 33.70 -4.13
CA ASN A 289 -7.72 33.76 -5.56
C ASN A 289 -9.19 34.07 -5.83
N ASP A 290 -10.12 33.42 -5.13
CA ASP A 290 -11.56 33.67 -5.25
C ASP A 290 -11.90 35.13 -4.90
N TYR A 291 -11.27 35.66 -3.85
CA TYR A 291 -11.45 37.06 -3.44
C TYR A 291 -10.90 38.06 -4.47
N HIS A 292 -9.77 37.76 -5.11
CA HIS A 292 -9.13 38.61 -6.12
C HIS A 292 -9.64 38.36 -7.53
N ALA A 293 -10.35 37.28 -7.80
CA ALA A 293 -11.00 37.01 -9.10
C ALA A 293 -12.06 38.06 -9.46
N SER A 294 -12.57 38.76 -8.44
CA SER A 294 -13.42 39.96 -8.65
C SER A 294 -12.53 41.18 -8.67
N PRO A 295 -12.26 41.81 -9.82
CA PRO A 295 -11.34 42.94 -9.90
C PRO A 295 -11.86 44.12 -9.09
N LYS A 296 -11.01 44.65 -8.20
CA LYS A 296 -11.29 45.85 -7.43
C LYS A 296 -10.68 47.05 -8.13
N ILE A 297 -11.51 48.03 -8.41
CA ILE A 297 -11.09 49.28 -9.04
C ILE A 297 -10.95 50.35 -7.96
N PHE A 298 -9.77 50.90 -7.82
CA PHE A 298 -9.56 52.09 -7.02
C PHE A 298 -9.80 53.31 -7.92
N VAL A 299 -10.70 54.18 -7.49
CA VAL A 299 -11.03 55.41 -8.26
C VAL A 299 -10.68 56.61 -7.39
N LYS A 300 -9.93 57.54 -7.95
CA LYS A 300 -9.65 58.84 -7.38
C LYS A 300 -10.35 59.91 -8.21
N GLY A 301 -11.30 60.63 -7.62
CA GLY A 301 -12.11 61.62 -8.30
C GLY A 301 -13.56 61.16 -8.58
N GLU A 302 -14.39 62.01 -9.19
CA GLU A 302 -15.77 61.69 -9.52
C GLU A 302 -15.86 60.96 -10.87
N LEU A 303 -16.61 59.84 -10.89
CA LEU A 303 -16.93 59.11 -12.12
C LEU A 303 -18.36 59.35 -12.52
N LYS A 304 -18.57 59.64 -13.81
CA LYS A 304 -19.90 59.94 -14.36
C LYS A 304 -20.71 58.72 -14.76
N GLY A 305 -20.15 57.52 -14.72
CA GLY A 305 -20.86 56.29 -15.07
C GLY A 305 -20.10 55.02 -14.73
N PHE A 306 -20.81 53.98 -14.23
CA PHE A 306 -20.33 52.61 -14.10
C PHE A 306 -21.10 51.71 -15.06
N SER A 307 -20.42 50.80 -15.72
CA SER A 307 -21.04 49.73 -16.48
C SER A 307 -21.86 48.79 -15.59
N LYS A 308 -23.02 48.38 -16.09
CA LYS A 308 -23.83 47.37 -15.40
C LYS A 308 -23.22 45.97 -15.59
N LYS A 309 -23.46 45.10 -14.65
CA LYS A 309 -23.00 43.69 -14.71
C LYS A 309 -23.51 43.04 -16.01
N GLY A 310 -22.59 42.64 -16.90
CA GLY A 310 -22.88 41.96 -18.17
C GLY A 310 -22.68 42.82 -19.43
N GLU A 311 -22.32 44.11 -19.30
CA GLU A 311 -21.96 44.96 -20.44
C GLU A 311 -20.51 44.72 -20.85
N THR A 312 -20.29 44.41 -22.15
CA THR A 312 -18.97 44.28 -22.76
C THR A 312 -18.55 45.59 -23.41
N GLY A 313 -17.36 46.08 -23.03
CA GLY A 313 -16.79 47.28 -23.67
C GLY A 313 -17.27 48.61 -23.09
N ALA A 314 -17.65 48.65 -21.82
CA ALA A 314 -18.06 49.88 -21.18
C ALA A 314 -16.93 50.90 -21.04
N ILE A 315 -17.20 52.15 -21.42
CA ILE A 315 -16.31 53.30 -21.25
C ILE A 315 -16.60 53.91 -19.87
N ILE A 316 -15.56 54.09 -19.07
CA ILE A 316 -15.64 54.80 -17.79
C ILE A 316 -15.26 56.28 -18.06
N GLU A 317 -16.23 57.20 -17.95
CA GLU A 317 -15.97 58.64 -18.08
C GLU A 317 -15.70 59.24 -16.69
N GLY A 318 -14.57 59.95 -16.57
CA GLY A 318 -14.19 60.69 -15.36
C GLY A 318 -13.99 62.18 -15.64
N GLU A 319 -14.01 63.02 -14.58
CA GLU A 319 -13.65 64.44 -14.68
C GLU A 319 -12.12 64.60 -14.82
N ASP A 320 -11.70 65.80 -15.28
CA ASP A 320 -10.28 66.16 -15.41
C ASP A 320 -9.54 65.92 -14.10
N GLY A 321 -8.52 65.05 -14.12
CA GLY A 321 -7.72 64.67 -12.92
C GLY A 321 -8.21 63.39 -12.20
N SER A 322 -9.28 62.71 -12.67
CA SER A 322 -9.65 61.39 -12.17
C SER A 322 -8.71 60.33 -12.66
N ASP A 323 -8.37 59.35 -11.74
CA ASP A 323 -7.52 58.20 -12.03
C ASP A 323 -8.23 56.95 -11.55
N ALA A 324 -8.23 55.91 -12.40
CA ALA A 324 -8.80 54.62 -12.06
C ALA A 324 -7.77 53.51 -12.24
N LYS A 325 -7.47 52.76 -11.18
CA LYS A 325 -6.48 51.67 -11.20
C LYS A 325 -7.09 50.37 -10.72
N TYR A 326 -6.78 49.28 -11.41
CA TYR A 326 -7.03 47.95 -10.87
C TYR A 326 -6.07 47.69 -9.71
N LEU A 327 -6.62 47.33 -8.55
CA LEU A 327 -5.84 46.83 -7.45
C LEU A 327 -5.52 45.36 -7.70
N ALA A 328 -4.34 45.12 -8.26
CA ALA A 328 -3.83 43.76 -8.47
C ALA A 328 -2.92 43.34 -7.34
N TRP A 329 -2.99 42.07 -7.00
CA TRP A 329 -2.10 41.45 -6.00
C TRP A 329 -0.74 41.15 -6.65
N GLN A 330 0.28 41.97 -6.38
CA GLN A 330 1.49 41.97 -7.19
C GLN A 330 2.59 40.99 -6.72
N ASN A 331 2.71 40.61 -5.45
CA ASN A 331 3.90 39.89 -4.95
C ASN A 331 3.67 38.64 -4.12
N ALA A 332 2.44 38.30 -3.77
CA ALA A 332 2.19 37.13 -2.93
C ALA A 332 2.14 35.75 -3.66
N PRO A 333 1.79 35.65 -4.95
CA PRO A 333 1.72 34.36 -5.64
C PRO A 333 3.06 33.63 -5.72
N GLU A 334 4.18 34.33 -5.88
CA GLU A 334 5.51 33.70 -6.00
C GLU A 334 5.99 33.14 -4.66
N SER A 335 5.77 33.85 -3.56
CA SER A 335 6.10 33.36 -2.21
C SER A 335 5.31 32.11 -1.84
N VAL A 336 4.00 32.11 -2.15
CA VAL A 336 3.12 30.94 -1.91
C VAL A 336 3.58 29.76 -2.79
N LYS A 337 3.92 30.00 -4.03
CA LYS A 337 4.43 28.97 -4.94
C LYS A 337 5.72 28.36 -4.41
N LEU A 338 6.67 29.18 -3.96
CA LEU A 338 7.94 28.74 -3.38
C LEU A 338 7.70 27.88 -2.13
N GLU A 339 6.78 28.29 -1.26
CA GLU A 339 6.44 27.50 -0.05
C GLU A 339 5.83 26.14 -0.42
N ILE A 340 4.89 26.09 -1.39
CA ILE A 340 4.31 24.83 -1.89
C ILE A 340 5.37 23.91 -2.45
N GLU A 341 6.24 24.43 -3.34
CA GLU A 341 7.32 23.65 -3.95
C GLU A 341 8.31 23.12 -2.88
N THR A 342 8.63 23.94 -1.88
CA THR A 342 9.51 23.56 -0.77
C THR A 342 8.89 22.46 0.08
N LEU A 343 7.61 22.60 0.46
CA LEU A 343 6.89 21.59 1.24
C LEU A 343 6.80 20.26 0.47
N LEU A 344 6.44 20.27 -0.80
CA LEU A 344 6.39 19.06 -1.62
C LEU A 344 7.76 18.40 -1.73
N LYS A 345 8.82 19.18 -1.95
CA LYS A 345 10.19 18.65 -1.98
C LYS A 345 10.59 18.00 -0.66
N LEU A 346 10.30 18.64 0.48
CA LEU A 346 10.58 18.08 1.80
C LEU A 346 9.79 16.79 2.03
N ILE A 347 8.49 16.76 1.69
CA ILE A 347 7.65 15.57 1.83
C ILE A 347 8.23 14.40 1.02
N TYR A 348 8.60 14.62 -0.23
CA TYR A 348 9.16 13.57 -1.08
C TYR A 348 10.55 13.12 -0.60
N THR A 349 11.39 14.03 -0.16
CA THR A 349 12.75 13.72 0.32
C THR A 349 12.70 12.93 1.63
N LEU A 350 11.93 13.40 2.63
CA LEU A 350 11.84 12.74 3.93
C LEU A 350 11.19 11.35 3.85
N THR A 351 10.26 11.16 2.94
CA THR A 351 9.64 9.85 2.72
C THR A 351 10.37 8.98 1.70
N GLN A 352 11.53 9.41 1.20
CA GLN A 352 12.28 8.68 0.16
C GLN A 352 11.39 8.27 -1.03
N THR A 353 10.47 9.15 -1.42
CA THR A 353 9.49 8.91 -2.47
C THR A 353 9.84 9.78 -3.67
N PRO A 354 10.48 9.26 -4.73
CA PRO A 354 10.87 10.06 -5.88
C PRO A 354 9.66 10.69 -6.57
N ASP A 355 9.80 11.95 -7.00
CA ASP A 355 8.79 12.56 -7.85
C ASP A 355 8.95 12.07 -9.29
N ILE A 356 8.14 11.09 -9.66
CA ILE A 356 8.08 10.49 -11.00
C ILE A 356 6.92 11.05 -11.83
N SER A 357 6.47 12.28 -11.53
CA SER A 357 5.47 12.95 -12.35
C SER A 357 6.00 13.20 -13.76
N PHE A 358 5.10 13.22 -14.75
CA PHE A 358 5.49 13.47 -16.14
C PHE A 358 6.25 14.80 -16.30
N ASP A 359 5.88 15.81 -15.53
CA ASP A 359 6.52 17.14 -15.58
C ASP A 359 7.93 17.10 -14.97
N ALA A 360 8.15 16.33 -13.91
CA ALA A 360 9.48 16.14 -13.32
C ALA A 360 10.45 15.40 -14.28
N VAL A 361 9.91 14.50 -15.11
CA VAL A 361 10.69 13.69 -16.07
C VAL A 361 10.81 14.35 -17.43
N LYS A 362 9.88 15.23 -17.82
CA LYS A 362 9.81 15.87 -19.15
C LYS A 362 11.04 16.71 -19.55
N GLY A 363 11.74 17.29 -18.56
CA GLY A 363 12.97 18.06 -18.80
C GLY A 363 14.24 17.22 -18.96
N ILE A 364 14.13 15.94 -18.70
CA ILE A 364 15.25 15.00 -18.77
C ILE A 364 15.14 14.29 -20.13
N GLY A 365 15.84 14.77 -21.16
CA GLY A 365 15.87 14.17 -22.51
C GLY A 365 16.11 12.65 -22.45
N ALA A 366 16.53 12.00 -23.51
CA ALA A 366 16.78 10.55 -23.50
C ALA A 366 17.61 10.15 -22.26
N ILE A 367 16.90 9.70 -21.19
CA ILE A 367 17.51 9.39 -19.89
C ILE A 367 18.41 8.18 -20.09
N SER A 368 19.71 8.32 -19.83
CA SER A 368 20.61 7.17 -19.78
C SER A 368 20.21 6.22 -18.65
N GLY A 369 20.45 4.93 -18.77
CA GLY A 369 20.18 3.96 -17.72
C GLY A 369 20.78 4.33 -16.35
N VAL A 370 21.92 5.06 -16.35
CA VAL A 370 22.55 5.58 -15.13
C VAL A 370 21.72 6.70 -14.49
N ALA A 371 21.22 7.64 -15.28
CA ALA A 371 20.38 8.72 -14.77
C ALA A 371 19.05 8.18 -14.21
N LEU A 372 18.49 7.15 -14.85
CA LEU A 372 17.32 6.44 -14.34
C LEU A 372 17.59 5.79 -12.98
N LYS A 373 18.73 5.11 -12.81
CA LYS A 373 19.14 4.53 -11.52
C LYS A 373 19.29 5.59 -10.42
N LEU A 374 19.84 6.74 -10.75
CA LEU A 374 19.96 7.86 -9.81
C LEU A 374 18.59 8.45 -9.41
N LEU A 375 17.65 8.56 -10.35
CA LEU A 375 16.29 9.02 -10.07
C LEU A 375 15.56 8.11 -9.08
N PHE A 376 15.81 6.80 -9.15
CA PHE A 376 15.17 5.82 -8.25
C PHE A 376 16.01 5.46 -7.02
N MET A 377 17.14 6.16 -6.77
CA MET A 377 18.02 5.84 -5.65
C MET A 377 17.30 5.90 -4.30
N ASP A 378 16.53 6.95 -4.05
CA ASP A 378 15.75 7.09 -2.80
C ASP A 378 14.75 5.94 -2.63
N ALA A 379 14.07 5.54 -3.71
CA ALA A 379 13.16 4.39 -3.67
C ALA A 379 13.89 3.07 -3.37
N HIS A 380 15.13 2.91 -3.85
CA HIS A 380 15.97 1.76 -3.52
C HIS A 380 16.35 1.72 -2.06
N LEU A 381 16.79 2.86 -1.50
CA LEU A 381 17.13 2.97 -0.08
C LEU A 381 15.92 2.65 0.78
N LYS A 382 14.75 3.17 0.40
CA LYS A 382 13.49 2.84 1.08
C LYS A 382 13.18 1.35 1.05
N VAL A 383 13.31 0.68 -0.10
CA VAL A 383 13.06 -0.76 -0.19
C VAL A 383 14.08 -1.54 0.62
N GLN A 384 15.34 -1.09 0.66
CA GLN A 384 16.38 -1.72 1.48
C GLN A 384 16.03 -1.67 2.98
N ASP A 385 15.52 -0.54 3.45
CA ASP A 385 14.97 -0.40 4.80
C ASP A 385 13.79 -1.36 5.05
N LYS A 386 12.83 -1.43 4.12
CA LYS A 386 11.67 -2.33 4.24
C LYS A 386 12.02 -3.82 4.11
N LYS A 387 13.17 -4.18 3.53
CA LYS A 387 13.65 -5.56 3.49
C LYS A 387 13.82 -6.14 4.89
N GLU A 388 14.20 -5.36 5.89
CA GLU A 388 14.31 -5.81 7.28
C GLU A 388 13.05 -6.55 7.75
N ILE A 389 11.87 -6.04 7.40
CA ILE A 389 10.58 -6.67 7.74
C ILE A 389 10.36 -7.95 6.93
N PHE A 390 10.62 -7.89 5.62
CA PHE A 390 10.26 -8.96 4.70
C PHE A 390 11.28 -10.10 4.63
N ASP A 391 12.52 -9.86 5.00
CA ASP A 391 13.57 -10.88 5.09
C ASP A 391 13.30 -11.88 6.24
N ASP A 392 12.55 -11.49 7.27
CA ASP A 392 12.02 -12.40 8.29
C ASP A 392 10.64 -12.97 7.88
N TYR A 393 9.77 -12.14 7.34
CA TYR A 393 8.38 -12.49 7.01
C TYR A 393 8.26 -13.58 5.93
N LEU A 394 9.01 -13.44 4.83
CA LEU A 394 8.89 -14.32 3.67
C LEU A 394 9.44 -15.74 3.93
N PRO A 395 10.59 -15.93 4.59
CA PRO A 395 11.05 -17.27 4.97
C PRO A 395 10.08 -17.99 5.92
N ARG A 396 9.48 -17.28 6.88
CA ARG A 396 8.44 -17.85 7.74
C ARG A 396 7.25 -18.37 6.95
N ARG A 397 6.80 -17.62 5.93
CA ARG A 397 5.75 -18.08 5.00
C ARG A 397 6.15 -19.36 4.28
N ALA A 398 7.38 -19.43 3.75
CA ALA A 398 7.87 -20.62 3.08
C ALA A 398 7.84 -21.83 4.02
N ASN A 399 8.29 -21.66 5.27
CA ASN A 399 8.31 -22.72 6.26
C ASN A 399 6.91 -23.22 6.65
N VAL A 400 5.93 -22.33 6.77
CA VAL A 400 4.53 -22.71 7.05
C VAL A 400 3.94 -23.49 5.87
N ILE A 401 4.15 -23.04 4.64
CA ILE A 401 3.67 -23.73 3.43
C ILE A 401 4.33 -25.12 3.30
N LYS A 402 5.64 -25.23 3.54
CA LYS A 402 6.37 -26.50 3.51
C LYS A 402 5.79 -27.49 4.54
N ALA A 403 5.51 -27.03 5.74
CA ALA A 403 4.90 -27.86 6.79
C ALA A 403 3.51 -28.36 6.37
N TYR A 404 2.68 -27.53 5.71
CA TYR A 404 1.41 -28.01 5.17
C TYR A 404 1.59 -29.01 4.03
N ILE A 405 2.60 -28.88 3.17
CA ILE A 405 2.89 -29.86 2.10
C ILE A 405 3.25 -31.22 2.74
N GLY A 406 4.08 -31.22 3.78
CA GLY A 406 4.39 -32.42 4.57
C GLY A 406 3.14 -33.06 5.19
N GLN A 407 2.27 -32.26 5.78
CA GLN A 407 0.98 -32.74 6.33
C GLN A 407 0.06 -33.33 5.24
N PHE A 408 0.00 -32.73 4.05
CA PHE A 408 -0.84 -33.25 2.94
C PHE A 408 -0.29 -34.53 2.35
N ASN A 409 1.00 -34.78 2.48
CA ASN A 409 1.68 -36.00 2.05
C ASN A 409 2.86 -36.32 2.97
N ASN A 410 2.62 -37.19 3.93
CA ASN A 410 3.62 -37.60 4.95
C ASN A 410 4.92 -38.16 4.34
N THR A 411 4.88 -38.70 3.11
CA THR A 411 6.10 -39.20 2.44
C THR A 411 7.05 -38.09 2.02
N LEU A 412 6.59 -36.84 2.03
CA LEU A 412 7.35 -35.64 1.68
C LEU A 412 7.76 -34.80 2.89
N GLU A 413 7.32 -35.15 4.11
CA GLU A 413 7.52 -34.34 5.33
C GLU A 413 9.00 -34.03 5.55
N GLY A 414 9.85 -35.06 5.66
CA GLY A 414 11.29 -34.86 5.88
C GLY A 414 11.99 -34.11 4.72
N GLU A 415 11.55 -34.33 3.49
CA GLU A 415 12.12 -33.61 2.33
C GLU A 415 11.65 -32.14 2.26
N ALA A 416 10.43 -31.87 2.71
CA ALA A 416 9.91 -30.51 2.80
C ALA A 416 10.63 -29.71 3.91
N ASP A 417 10.96 -30.33 5.02
CA ASP A 417 11.72 -29.66 6.09
C ASP A 417 13.17 -29.37 5.66
N ASN A 418 13.81 -30.31 4.96
CA ASN A 418 15.22 -30.17 4.53
C ASN A 418 15.39 -29.27 3.30
N LEU A 419 14.33 -29.03 2.54
CA LEU A 419 14.41 -28.18 1.34
C LEU A 419 14.56 -26.71 1.73
N ASP A 420 15.67 -26.09 1.32
CA ASP A 420 15.83 -24.65 1.47
C ASP A 420 15.12 -23.92 0.32
N ILE A 421 14.24 -22.97 0.68
CA ILE A 421 13.56 -22.06 -0.24
C ILE A 421 13.79 -20.65 0.24
N SER A 422 14.68 -19.94 -0.44
CA SER A 422 15.09 -18.59 -0.10
C SER A 422 14.34 -17.56 -0.94
N PRO A 423 13.53 -16.70 -0.34
CA PRO A 423 12.87 -15.60 -1.04
C PRO A 423 13.84 -14.49 -1.37
N GLU A 424 13.73 -13.92 -2.55
CA GLU A 424 14.48 -12.73 -2.97
C GLU A 424 13.52 -11.63 -3.37
N LEU A 425 13.64 -10.49 -2.68
CA LEU A 425 12.88 -9.28 -2.94
C LEU A 425 13.71 -8.32 -3.78
N THR A 426 13.36 -8.17 -5.05
CA THR A 426 14.02 -7.25 -5.98
C THR A 426 13.21 -5.96 -6.11
N PRO A 427 13.78 -4.78 -5.77
CA PRO A 427 13.11 -3.51 -5.92
C PRO A 427 12.61 -3.29 -7.35
N TYR A 428 11.39 -2.75 -7.50
CA TYR A 428 10.91 -2.37 -8.82
C TYR A 428 11.67 -1.15 -9.34
N MET A 429 12.24 -1.30 -10.54
CA MET A 429 12.81 -0.19 -11.31
C MET A 429 12.32 -0.24 -12.74
N LEU A 430 12.25 0.92 -13.37
CA LEU A 430 12.25 1.01 -14.82
C LEU A 430 13.67 0.66 -15.29
N ILE A 431 13.82 -0.50 -15.93
CA ILE A 431 15.09 -0.95 -16.47
C ILE A 431 15.10 -0.59 -17.97
N ASP A 432 16.19 -0.03 -18.43
CA ASP A 432 16.46 0.05 -19.86
C ASP A 432 16.95 -1.32 -20.31
N GLU A 433 16.00 -2.20 -20.63
CA GLU A 433 16.25 -3.60 -21.02
C GLU A 433 17.25 -3.71 -22.18
N LEU A 434 17.26 -2.72 -23.07
CA LEU A 434 18.14 -2.70 -24.24
C LEU A 434 19.59 -2.43 -23.83
N ASN A 435 19.82 -1.50 -22.93
CA ASN A 435 21.14 -1.20 -22.38
C ASN A 435 21.65 -2.35 -21.52
N GLU A 436 20.81 -2.98 -20.72
CA GLU A 436 21.18 -4.11 -19.89
C GLU A 436 21.54 -5.35 -20.74
N LEU A 437 20.73 -5.65 -21.74
CA LEU A 437 21.02 -6.72 -22.69
C LEU A 437 22.33 -6.47 -23.44
N ASN A 438 22.58 -5.24 -23.90
CA ASN A 438 23.83 -4.87 -24.58
C ASN A 438 25.03 -4.94 -23.64
N TYR A 439 24.87 -4.58 -22.37
CA TYR A 439 25.92 -4.72 -21.36
C TYR A 439 26.34 -6.19 -21.19
N TRP A 440 25.37 -7.07 -20.98
CA TRP A 440 25.64 -8.51 -20.82
C TRP A 440 26.16 -9.15 -22.11
N LEU A 441 25.63 -8.75 -23.27
CA LEU A 441 26.12 -9.22 -24.56
C LEU A 441 27.61 -8.85 -24.73
N THR A 442 28.00 -7.63 -24.41
CA THR A 442 29.38 -7.14 -24.48
C THR A 442 30.26 -7.85 -23.45
N ALA A 443 29.78 -8.00 -22.21
CA ALA A 443 30.51 -8.71 -21.15
C ALA A 443 30.76 -10.17 -21.48
N ASN A 444 29.86 -10.82 -22.27
CA ASN A 444 29.98 -12.20 -22.72
C ASN A 444 30.73 -12.33 -24.06
N GLY A 445 31.43 -11.27 -24.49
CA GLY A 445 32.20 -11.29 -25.75
C GLY A 445 31.32 -11.37 -27.02
N ASN A 446 30.16 -10.73 -26.99
CA ASN A 446 29.14 -10.73 -28.06
C ASN A 446 28.52 -12.10 -28.36
N LYS A 447 28.64 -13.05 -27.42
CA LYS A 447 27.92 -14.32 -27.52
C LYS A 447 26.51 -14.19 -26.97
N PRO A 448 25.52 -15.00 -27.43
CA PRO A 448 24.17 -14.98 -26.89
C PRO A 448 24.17 -15.15 -25.38
N VAL A 449 23.42 -14.29 -24.67
CA VAL A 449 23.30 -14.30 -23.21
C VAL A 449 22.10 -15.14 -22.76
N ILE A 450 21.09 -15.21 -23.63
CA ILE A 450 19.86 -16.00 -23.42
C ILE A 450 19.67 -16.94 -24.62
N SER A 451 18.99 -18.05 -24.40
CA SER A 451 18.62 -18.96 -25.49
C SER A 451 17.60 -18.32 -26.42
N GLN A 452 17.53 -18.80 -27.66
CA GLN A 452 16.53 -18.32 -28.62
C GLN A 452 15.10 -18.59 -28.12
N GLU A 453 14.90 -19.73 -27.46
CA GLU A 453 13.62 -20.11 -26.84
C GLU A 453 13.20 -19.11 -25.76
N GLU A 454 14.08 -18.81 -24.81
CA GLU A 454 13.84 -17.82 -23.76
C GLU A 454 13.63 -16.40 -24.33
N SER A 455 14.35 -16.04 -25.41
CA SER A 455 14.18 -14.76 -26.09
C SER A 455 12.79 -14.61 -26.71
N VAL A 456 12.26 -15.67 -27.35
CA VAL A 456 10.92 -15.70 -27.96
C VAL A 456 9.84 -15.60 -26.87
N GLU A 457 10.04 -16.30 -25.76
CA GLU A 457 9.11 -16.28 -24.62
C GLU A 457 9.07 -14.90 -23.96
N ARG A 458 10.22 -14.29 -23.67
CA ARG A 458 10.32 -12.96 -23.05
C ARG A 458 9.83 -11.83 -23.96
N ALA A 459 10.01 -11.95 -25.27
CA ALA A 459 9.53 -10.93 -26.21
C ALA A 459 8.01 -10.75 -26.18
N GLY A 460 7.26 -11.77 -25.74
CA GLY A 460 5.81 -11.69 -25.53
C GLY A 460 4.99 -11.40 -26.80
N VAL A 461 5.63 -11.44 -27.97
CA VAL A 461 4.98 -11.13 -29.26
C VAL A 461 4.25 -12.35 -29.81
N SER A 462 4.68 -13.54 -29.41
CA SER A 462 4.07 -14.80 -29.83
C SER A 462 2.98 -15.23 -28.87
N LEU A 463 1.79 -15.56 -29.39
CA LEU A 463 0.69 -16.15 -28.60
C LEU A 463 0.97 -17.62 -28.22
N ASN A 464 1.88 -18.28 -28.92
CA ASN A 464 2.33 -19.65 -28.65
C ASN A 464 3.84 -19.77 -28.94
N PRO A 465 4.69 -19.55 -27.89
CA PRO A 465 6.13 -19.59 -28.01
C PRO A 465 6.67 -20.94 -28.56
N GLU A 466 6.11 -22.08 -28.12
CA GLU A 466 6.51 -23.41 -28.57
C GLU A 466 6.35 -23.56 -30.09
N SER A 467 5.17 -23.22 -30.64
CA SER A 467 4.92 -23.27 -32.10
C SER A 467 5.81 -22.30 -32.88
N THR A 468 6.20 -21.18 -32.28
CA THR A 468 7.12 -20.21 -32.89
C THR A 468 8.51 -20.79 -32.95
N MET A 469 8.98 -21.47 -31.91
CA MET A 469 10.27 -22.15 -31.89
C MET A 469 10.36 -23.30 -32.91
N GLU A 470 9.32 -24.10 -33.05
CA GLU A 470 9.25 -25.12 -34.08
C GLU A 470 9.45 -24.53 -35.48
N LYS A 471 8.74 -23.42 -35.79
CA LYS A 471 8.87 -22.74 -37.08
C LYS A 471 10.25 -22.12 -37.29
N LEU A 472 10.87 -21.56 -36.26
CA LEU A 472 12.23 -21.00 -36.32
C LEU A 472 13.25 -22.13 -36.57
N ASN A 473 13.10 -23.28 -35.93
CA ASN A 473 13.95 -24.44 -36.15
C ASN A 473 13.79 -24.99 -37.59
N GLU A 474 12.57 -25.04 -38.12
CA GLU A 474 12.31 -25.42 -39.50
C GLU A 474 12.94 -24.42 -40.49
N GLN A 475 12.89 -23.10 -40.22
CA GLN A 475 13.55 -22.10 -41.06
C GLN A 475 15.07 -22.28 -41.02
N SER A 476 15.67 -22.41 -39.83
CA SER A 476 17.11 -22.64 -39.69
C SER A 476 17.57 -23.90 -40.40
N ALA A 477 16.77 -24.98 -40.36
CA ALA A 477 17.09 -26.23 -41.09
C ALA A 477 17.02 -26.03 -42.59
N ARG A 478 16.09 -25.22 -43.12
CA ARG A 478 16.04 -24.88 -44.55
C ARG A 478 17.22 -24.02 -44.99
N ASP A 479 17.56 -22.97 -44.20
CA ASP A 479 18.66 -22.06 -44.48
C ASP A 479 20.00 -22.83 -44.50
N ASN A 480 20.25 -23.70 -43.53
CA ASN A 480 21.43 -24.56 -43.49
C ASN A 480 21.47 -25.58 -44.66
N SER A 481 20.33 -26.00 -45.22
CA SER A 481 20.28 -26.88 -46.36
C SER A 481 20.64 -26.19 -47.68
N PHE A 482 20.45 -24.86 -47.76
CA PHE A 482 20.86 -24.05 -48.91
C PHE A 482 22.36 -23.72 -48.89
N GLU A 483 23.00 -23.60 -47.72
CA GLU A 483 24.46 -23.36 -47.63
C GLU A 483 25.33 -24.61 -47.95
N MET A 484 24.80 -25.81 -47.88
CA MET A 484 25.55 -27.05 -48.20
C MET A 484 25.52 -27.44 -49.68
N GLY A 485 24.94 -26.63 -50.54
CA GLY A 485 25.02 -26.80 -52.00
C GLY A 485 26.28 -26.17 -52.58
N GLU A 486 27.45 -26.78 -52.45
CA GLU A 486 28.62 -26.39 -53.26
C GLU A 486 28.28 -26.54 -54.76
N PRO A 487 28.59 -25.54 -55.59
CA PRO A 487 28.46 -25.69 -57.02
C PRO A 487 29.49 -26.70 -57.49
N GLN A 488 29.05 -27.85 -58.02
CA GLN A 488 29.91 -28.71 -58.79
C GLN A 488 30.34 -27.90 -60.02
N ILE A 489 31.62 -27.59 -60.06
CA ILE A 489 32.29 -27.12 -61.31
C ILE A 489 32.55 -28.32 -62.14
N ASP A 490 31.73 -28.52 -63.16
CA ASP A 490 32.06 -29.50 -64.26
C ASP A 490 33.31 -28.99 -65.01
N GLU A 491 34.35 -29.81 -65.03
CA GLU A 491 35.54 -29.66 -65.92
C GLU A 491 35.22 -29.89 -67.39
#